data_6818e80e7388afeac1ad7b7636ea778f
#
_entry.id   6818e80e7388afeac1ad7b7636ea778f
#
_cell.length_a   1.000
_cell.length_b   1.000
_cell.length_c   1.000
_cell.angle_alpha   90.00
_cell.angle_beta   90.00
_cell.angle_gamma   90.00
#
_symmetry.space_group_name_H-M   'P 1'
#
loop_
_entity.id
_entity.type
_entity.pdbx_description
1 polymer ?
#
loop_
_entity_poly.entity_id
_entity_poly.type
_entity_poly.pdbx_seq_one_letter_code
_entity_poly.pdbx_strand_id
1 'polypeptide(L)'
;MSTVRVPGRGADQSVRGGAGAVHRAAHGPGRLRGPVAALAAIAVAAVLPFVVPGWVGLLVVVGVFFLVVLGLDLLTGLSGQVSLGQTLFMALGGYGAGLLTLRLHWPTALATVVMALVSALVAAGLGTTLLRLRGYYLALATLGLAVITESLASGLGDLTGGPSGLVAVPSLQLGGWTVFSDRANYYVLLVVCAAGAWFVAGIQRGGTGRALSAVAADTPAAAMLGIDTARYKTRAFVASAVFASVAGSLYTFYLRFISPDVIGVTVAFSVVIMLALGGSRTLVGPLLGALVLQGLPQAGQTFSRWEPLVAGIVLIVVMTYFPRGLWGTAKALARRRSTP
;
A
#
# COMPACT_ATOMS: atom_id res chain seq x y z
N MET A 1 14.26 28.92 -73.09
CA MET A 1 12.81 29.17 -73.16
C MET A 1 12.08 27.82 -73.09
N SER A 2 11.65 27.45 -71.91
CA SER A 2 10.76 26.33 -71.70
C SER A 2 9.98 26.59 -70.41
N THR A 3 8.72 26.85 -70.61
CA THR A 3 7.70 27.25 -69.63
C THR A 3 7.35 26.08 -68.74
N VAL A 4 7.56 26.25 -67.36
CA VAL A 4 7.07 25.35 -66.33
C VAL A 4 5.60 25.67 -66.08
N ARG A 5 4.70 24.74 -66.36
CA ARG A 5 3.28 24.76 -66.01
C ARG A 5 3.13 24.36 -64.53
N VAL A 6 2.52 25.22 -63.77
CA VAL A 6 2.02 24.94 -62.40
C VAL A 6 0.59 24.36 -62.54
N PRO A 7 0.27 23.17 -61.98
CA PRO A 7 -1.13 22.73 -61.87
C PRO A 7 -1.76 23.33 -60.63
N GLY A 8 -2.92 23.96 -60.85
CA GLY A 8 -3.71 24.62 -59.81
C GLY A 8 -4.60 23.68 -59.00
N ARG A 9 -4.86 24.15 -57.80
CA ARG A 9 -6.10 24.05 -56.99
C ARG A 9 -6.93 22.78 -57.08
N GLY A 10 -6.92 22.01 -56.00
CA GLY A 10 -7.90 20.96 -55.74
C GLY A 10 -7.64 20.24 -54.45
N ALA A 11 -7.69 20.92 -53.32
CA ALA A 11 -7.70 20.22 -52.00
C ALA A 11 -8.10 21.21 -50.87
N ASP A 12 -9.35 21.65 -50.87
CA ASP A 12 -9.89 22.40 -49.75
C ASP A 12 -11.28 21.86 -49.40
N GLN A 13 -11.33 20.62 -48.90
CA GLN A 13 -12.57 20.01 -48.34
C GLN A 13 -12.34 18.86 -47.35
N SER A 14 -11.21 18.73 -46.64
CA SER A 14 -11.05 17.65 -45.65
C SER A 14 -10.67 18.08 -44.22
N VAL A 15 -10.79 19.37 -43.86
CA VAL A 15 -10.45 19.87 -42.53
C VAL A 15 -11.69 20.31 -41.72
N ARG A 16 -12.89 19.88 -42.08
CA ARG A 16 -14.11 20.15 -41.28
C ARG A 16 -14.78 18.84 -40.83
N GLY A 17 -14.15 18.11 -39.89
CA GLY A 17 -14.75 16.86 -39.39
C GLY A 17 -14.14 16.31 -38.12
N GLY A 18 -13.25 17.06 -37.44
CA GLY A 18 -12.52 16.52 -36.30
C GLY A 18 -12.71 17.24 -34.94
N ALA A 19 -13.60 18.23 -34.89
CA ALA A 19 -13.82 18.99 -33.62
C ALA A 19 -15.21 18.67 -33.07
N GLY A 20 -15.35 17.57 -32.31
CA GLY A 20 -16.66 17.27 -31.73
C GLY A 20 -16.81 16.01 -30.89
N ALA A 21 -15.76 15.24 -30.70
CA ALA A 21 -15.82 14.10 -29.76
C ALA A 21 -15.16 14.45 -28.41
N VAL A 22 -15.63 15.50 -27.76
CA VAL A 22 -15.43 15.64 -26.31
C VAL A 22 -16.21 14.50 -25.69
N HIS A 23 -15.49 13.45 -25.27
CA HIS A 23 -16.03 12.36 -24.45
C HIS A 23 -16.68 12.98 -23.22
N ARG A 24 -17.97 13.25 -23.27
CA ARG A 24 -18.81 13.42 -22.08
C ARG A 24 -18.72 12.11 -21.32
N ALA A 25 -17.83 12.05 -20.34
CA ALA A 25 -17.84 11.00 -19.33
C ALA A 25 -19.24 11.03 -18.72
N ALA A 26 -20.06 10.08 -19.10
CA ALA A 26 -21.39 9.87 -18.58
C ALA A 26 -21.25 9.68 -17.06
N HIS A 27 -21.66 10.69 -16.31
CA HIS A 27 -21.88 10.59 -14.86
C HIS A 27 -23.15 9.74 -14.67
N GLY A 28 -22.96 8.42 -14.72
CA GLY A 28 -24.01 7.45 -14.39
C GLY A 28 -24.33 7.50 -12.87
N PRO A 29 -25.55 7.07 -12.46
CA PRO A 29 -26.06 7.13 -11.09
C PRO A 29 -25.37 6.10 -10.17
N GLY A 30 -24.08 6.31 -9.85
CA GLY A 30 -23.28 5.41 -9.02
C GLY A 30 -22.91 5.97 -7.64
N ARG A 31 -23.39 7.17 -7.27
CA ARG A 31 -22.94 7.84 -6.03
C ARG A 31 -23.35 7.12 -4.73
N LEU A 32 -24.42 6.35 -4.70
CA LEU A 32 -24.89 5.63 -3.51
C LEU A 32 -24.32 4.20 -3.38
N ARG A 33 -23.80 3.60 -4.46
CA ARG A 33 -23.24 2.23 -4.43
C ARG A 33 -21.91 2.12 -3.70
N GLY A 34 -21.09 3.17 -3.68
CA GLY A 34 -19.78 3.18 -3.02
C GLY A 34 -19.84 3.01 -1.50
N PRO A 35 -20.59 3.85 -0.75
CA PRO A 35 -20.65 3.73 0.71
C PRO A 35 -21.37 2.47 1.17
N VAL A 36 -22.43 2.04 0.46
CA VAL A 36 -23.16 0.80 0.78
C VAL A 36 -22.27 -0.43 0.57
N ALA A 37 -21.50 -0.49 -0.50
CA ALA A 37 -20.55 -1.58 -0.74
C ALA A 37 -19.42 -1.60 0.30
N ALA A 38 -18.95 -0.45 0.76
CA ALA A 38 -17.94 -0.36 1.82
C ALA A 38 -18.51 -0.85 3.17
N LEU A 39 -19.74 -0.44 3.53
CA LEU A 39 -20.41 -0.92 4.73
C LEU A 39 -20.67 -2.43 4.68
N ALA A 40 -21.12 -2.95 3.54
CA ALA A 40 -21.31 -4.38 3.34
C ALA A 40 -19.99 -5.16 3.48
N ALA A 41 -18.89 -4.66 2.93
CA ALA A 41 -17.57 -5.28 3.07
C ALA A 41 -17.10 -5.30 4.53
N ILE A 42 -17.28 -4.21 5.28
CA ILE A 42 -16.97 -4.14 6.71
C ILE A 42 -17.86 -5.10 7.51
N ALA A 43 -19.16 -5.18 7.21
CA ALA A 43 -20.07 -6.10 7.88
C ALA A 43 -19.69 -7.57 7.63
N VAL A 44 -19.35 -7.92 6.39
CA VAL A 44 -18.84 -9.26 6.05
C VAL A 44 -17.54 -9.54 6.80
N ALA A 45 -16.58 -8.61 6.82
CA ALA A 45 -15.35 -8.75 7.57
C ALA A 45 -15.60 -8.91 9.08
N ALA A 46 -16.58 -8.21 9.66
CA ALA A 46 -16.93 -8.34 11.07
C ALA A 46 -17.52 -9.71 11.45
N VAL A 47 -18.16 -10.40 10.52
CA VAL A 47 -18.74 -11.75 10.72
C VAL A 47 -17.71 -12.86 10.54
N LEU A 48 -16.64 -12.64 9.77
CA LEU A 48 -15.61 -13.63 9.44
C LEU A 48 -15.04 -14.39 10.67
N PRO A 49 -14.70 -13.75 11.81
CA PRO A 49 -14.13 -14.44 12.98
C PRO A 49 -15.09 -15.46 13.63
N PHE A 50 -16.41 -15.34 13.37
CA PHE A 50 -17.40 -16.30 13.88
C PHE A 50 -17.56 -17.49 12.94
N VAL A 51 -17.38 -17.28 11.63
CA VAL A 51 -17.51 -18.33 10.61
C VAL A 51 -16.26 -19.21 10.56
N VAL A 52 -15.08 -18.63 10.75
CA VAL A 52 -13.80 -19.33 10.59
C VAL A 52 -12.89 -19.04 11.81
N PRO A 53 -13.20 -19.56 13.00
CA PRO A 53 -12.47 -19.22 14.22
C PRO A 53 -11.00 -19.63 14.20
N GLY A 54 -10.64 -20.71 13.49
CA GLY A 54 -9.24 -21.19 13.36
C GLY A 54 -8.32 -20.31 12.52
N TRP A 55 -8.86 -19.33 11.78
CA TRP A 55 -8.09 -18.49 10.86
C TRP A 55 -8.01 -17.03 11.32
N VAL A 56 -8.47 -16.72 12.53
CA VAL A 56 -8.50 -15.34 13.04
C VAL A 56 -7.08 -14.76 13.11
N GLY A 57 -6.10 -15.53 13.55
CA GLY A 57 -4.70 -15.10 13.57
C GLY A 57 -4.17 -14.73 12.19
N LEU A 58 -4.48 -15.53 11.17
CA LEU A 58 -4.14 -15.19 9.78
C LEU A 58 -4.81 -13.87 9.35
N LEU A 59 -6.10 -13.70 9.66
CA LEU A 59 -6.83 -12.49 9.30
C LEU A 59 -6.23 -11.23 9.93
N VAL A 60 -5.66 -11.33 11.15
CA VAL A 60 -4.92 -10.24 11.78
C VAL A 60 -3.66 -9.92 10.97
N VAL A 61 -2.85 -10.91 10.62
CA VAL A 61 -1.64 -10.69 9.82
C VAL A 61 -1.98 -10.11 8.45
N VAL A 62 -3.00 -10.64 7.76
CA VAL A 62 -3.52 -10.10 6.49
C VAL A 62 -3.92 -8.64 6.62
N GLY A 63 -4.61 -8.27 7.71
CA GLY A 63 -5.00 -6.88 7.96
C GLY A 63 -3.82 -5.94 8.20
N VAL A 64 -2.78 -6.39 8.90
CA VAL A 64 -1.52 -5.62 9.06
C VAL A 64 -0.88 -5.37 7.70
N PHE A 65 -0.67 -6.42 6.89
CA PHE A 65 -0.08 -6.27 5.57
C PHE A 65 -0.98 -5.49 4.61
N PHE A 66 -2.31 -5.61 4.74
CA PHE A 66 -3.23 -4.74 4.01
C PHE A 66 -2.96 -3.25 4.27
N LEU A 67 -2.72 -2.84 5.53
CA LEU A 67 -2.37 -1.45 5.85
C LEU A 67 -1.06 -1.02 5.20
N VAL A 68 -0.02 -1.87 5.24
CA VAL A 68 1.27 -1.57 4.60
C VAL A 68 1.09 -1.41 3.09
N VAL A 69 0.38 -2.34 2.44
CA VAL A 69 0.15 -2.33 0.99
C VAL A 69 -0.77 -1.17 0.59
N LEU A 70 -1.76 -0.83 1.42
CA LEU A 70 -2.63 0.34 1.21
C LEU A 70 -1.83 1.65 1.24
N GLY A 71 -0.87 1.77 2.17
CA GLY A 71 0.09 2.86 2.21
C GLY A 71 0.97 2.90 0.95
N LEU A 72 1.49 1.74 0.53
CA LEU A 72 2.29 1.64 -0.69
C LEU A 72 1.47 2.00 -1.94
N ASP A 73 0.18 1.65 -2.02
CA ASP A 73 -0.71 2.01 -3.13
C ASP A 73 -0.89 3.53 -3.27
N LEU A 74 -0.91 4.29 -2.16
CA LEU A 74 -0.88 5.76 -2.22
C LEU A 74 0.38 6.27 -2.92
N LEU A 75 1.53 5.68 -2.64
CA LEU A 75 2.80 6.12 -3.21
C LEU A 75 2.99 5.55 -4.62
N THR A 76 2.88 4.24 -4.80
CA THR A 76 3.15 3.60 -6.10
C THR A 76 1.95 3.73 -7.03
N GLY A 77 0.76 3.46 -6.56
CA GLY A 77 -0.46 3.47 -7.37
C GLY A 77 -0.88 4.87 -7.80
N LEU A 78 -0.92 5.84 -6.88
CA LEU A 78 -1.42 7.18 -7.19
C LEU A 78 -0.32 8.13 -7.67
N SER A 79 0.91 8.09 -7.12
CA SER A 79 1.98 9.01 -7.53
C SER A 79 3.00 8.42 -8.50
N GLY A 80 2.90 7.12 -8.83
CA GLY A 80 3.79 6.46 -9.78
C GLY A 80 5.22 6.24 -9.25
N GLN A 81 5.43 6.35 -7.94
CA GLN A 81 6.76 6.22 -7.31
C GLN A 81 6.92 4.81 -6.75
N VAL A 82 7.71 3.96 -7.39
CA VAL A 82 8.01 2.61 -6.88
C VAL A 82 8.95 2.72 -5.67
N SER A 83 8.55 2.17 -4.53
CA SER A 83 9.32 2.19 -3.29
C SER A 83 9.34 0.82 -2.63
N LEU A 84 10.53 0.39 -2.21
CA LEU A 84 10.80 -0.81 -1.41
C LEU A 84 11.08 -0.49 0.06
N GLY A 85 10.95 0.79 0.46
CA GLY A 85 11.32 1.27 1.79
C GLY A 85 10.21 1.21 2.84
N GLN A 86 9.12 0.49 2.61
CA GLN A 86 8.01 0.38 3.57
C GLN A 86 8.45 -0.30 4.87
N THR A 87 9.38 -1.23 4.78
CA THR A 87 9.92 -1.96 5.93
C THR A 87 10.68 -1.08 6.91
N LEU A 88 11.34 0.00 6.45
CA LEU A 88 11.92 1.01 7.35
C LEU A 88 10.88 1.60 8.30
N PHE A 89 9.73 2.02 7.75
CA PHE A 89 8.68 2.65 8.55
C PHE A 89 7.93 1.62 9.39
N MET A 90 7.79 0.40 8.89
CA MET A 90 7.27 -0.73 9.67
C MET A 90 8.19 -1.06 10.86
N ALA A 91 9.51 -1.01 10.67
CA ALA A 91 10.51 -1.18 11.71
C ALA A 91 10.45 -0.05 12.74
N LEU A 92 10.41 1.21 12.29
CA LEU A 92 10.29 2.37 13.19
C LEU A 92 9.03 2.26 14.06
N GLY A 93 7.90 1.88 13.47
CA GLY A 93 6.68 1.63 14.21
C GLY A 93 6.81 0.47 15.19
N GLY A 94 7.22 -0.69 14.71
CA GLY A 94 7.27 -1.92 15.50
C GLY A 94 8.30 -1.89 16.63
N TYR A 95 9.56 -1.65 16.30
CA TYR A 95 10.62 -1.55 17.31
C TYR A 95 10.46 -0.33 18.19
N GLY A 96 10.14 0.84 17.60
CA GLY A 96 9.99 2.06 18.37
C GLY A 96 8.84 2.00 19.37
N ALA A 97 7.65 1.56 18.94
CA ALA A 97 6.52 1.39 19.85
C ALA A 97 6.78 0.29 20.89
N GLY A 98 7.41 -0.83 20.50
CA GLY A 98 7.84 -1.89 21.40
C GLY A 98 8.79 -1.38 22.49
N LEU A 99 9.82 -0.61 22.13
CA LEU A 99 10.79 -0.03 23.06
C LEU A 99 10.16 1.01 24.00
N LEU A 100 9.29 1.88 23.50
CA LEU A 100 8.59 2.86 24.33
C LEU A 100 7.72 2.18 25.39
N THR A 101 7.07 1.08 25.03
CA THR A 101 6.23 0.33 25.98
C THR A 101 7.05 -0.51 26.96
N LEU A 102 8.14 -1.14 26.51
CA LEU A 102 8.98 -1.98 27.38
C LEU A 102 9.83 -1.17 28.37
N ARG A 103 10.46 -0.10 27.89
CA ARG A 103 11.43 0.67 28.72
C ARG A 103 10.81 1.85 29.44
N LEU A 104 9.86 2.54 28.79
CA LEU A 104 9.24 3.74 29.34
C LEU A 104 7.82 3.49 29.88
N HIS A 105 7.33 2.25 29.79
CA HIS A 105 5.99 1.85 30.27
C HIS A 105 4.85 2.72 29.71
N TRP A 106 5.01 3.25 28.49
CA TRP A 106 3.99 4.06 27.84
C TRP A 106 2.80 3.20 27.41
N PRO A 107 1.58 3.76 27.44
CA PRO A 107 0.41 3.10 26.85
C PRO A 107 0.66 2.77 25.37
N THR A 108 0.33 1.55 24.96
CA THR A 108 0.61 1.06 23.59
C THR A 108 -0.02 1.94 22.51
N ALA A 109 -1.23 2.47 22.74
CA ALA A 109 -1.89 3.39 21.81
C ALA A 109 -1.09 4.70 21.65
N LEU A 110 -0.58 5.28 22.77
CA LEU A 110 0.24 6.49 22.71
C LEU A 110 1.56 6.22 21.99
N ALA A 111 2.22 5.08 22.30
CA ALA A 111 3.45 4.67 21.63
C ALA A 111 3.25 4.53 20.11
N THR A 112 2.14 3.94 19.67
CA THR A 112 1.79 3.84 18.23
C THR A 112 1.64 5.22 17.58
N VAL A 113 0.91 6.15 18.22
CA VAL A 113 0.71 7.50 17.67
C VAL A 113 2.02 8.26 17.59
N VAL A 114 2.85 8.21 18.65
CA VAL A 114 4.15 8.90 18.66
C VAL A 114 5.07 8.34 17.59
N MET A 115 5.14 7.02 17.41
CA MET A 115 5.97 6.42 16.37
C MET A 115 5.44 6.67 14.97
N ALA A 116 4.13 6.79 14.79
CA ALA A 116 3.54 7.25 13.53
C ALA A 116 3.95 8.70 13.18
N LEU A 117 3.98 9.59 14.19
CA LEU A 117 4.47 10.97 14.02
C LEU A 117 5.97 11.03 13.74
N VAL A 118 6.79 10.24 14.46
CA VAL A 118 8.23 10.12 14.19
C VAL A 118 8.46 9.60 12.78
N SER A 119 7.74 8.59 12.35
CA SER A 119 7.82 8.06 10.98
C SER A 119 7.40 9.08 9.93
N ALA A 120 6.40 9.91 10.23
CA ALA A 120 6.00 11.02 9.36
C ALA A 120 7.11 12.07 9.22
N LEU A 121 7.79 12.44 10.32
CA LEU A 121 8.91 13.38 10.30
C LEU A 121 10.11 12.82 9.55
N VAL A 122 10.49 11.56 9.81
CA VAL A 122 11.57 10.87 9.09
C VAL A 122 11.24 10.79 7.59
N ALA A 123 10.01 10.43 7.25
CA ALA A 123 9.56 10.38 5.86
C ALA A 123 9.56 11.76 5.20
N ALA A 124 9.18 12.82 5.91
CA ALA A 124 9.25 14.18 5.38
C ALA A 124 10.70 14.60 5.09
N GLY A 125 11.62 14.28 5.99
CA GLY A 125 13.06 14.54 5.80
C GLY A 125 13.65 13.74 4.63
N LEU A 126 13.46 12.43 4.64
CA LEU A 126 13.95 11.54 3.57
C LEU A 126 13.28 11.83 2.23
N GLY A 127 12.01 12.19 2.23
CA GLY A 127 11.23 12.49 1.03
C GLY A 127 11.81 13.65 0.23
N THR A 128 12.35 14.67 0.87
CA THR A 128 12.96 15.82 0.19
C THR A 128 14.17 15.43 -0.64
N THR A 129 14.88 14.39 -0.26
CA THR A 129 16.08 13.87 -0.94
C THR A 129 15.74 12.72 -1.88
N LEU A 130 15.04 11.70 -1.39
CA LEU A 130 14.75 10.47 -2.13
C LEU A 130 13.83 10.71 -3.34
N LEU A 131 12.82 11.57 -3.19
CA LEU A 131 11.84 11.81 -4.26
C LEU A 131 12.37 12.68 -5.41
N ARG A 132 13.60 13.15 -5.31
CA ARG A 132 14.35 13.74 -6.44
C ARG A 132 14.84 12.65 -7.41
N LEU A 133 15.04 11.42 -6.91
CA LEU A 133 15.37 10.26 -7.73
C LEU A 133 14.13 9.84 -8.53
N ARG A 134 14.35 9.33 -9.74
CA ARG A 134 13.26 8.93 -10.64
C ARG A 134 13.34 7.45 -10.97
N GLY A 135 12.18 6.82 -11.11
CA GLY A 135 12.03 5.45 -11.59
C GLY A 135 12.88 4.45 -10.81
N TYR A 136 13.76 3.76 -11.49
CA TYR A 136 14.57 2.67 -10.96
C TYR A 136 15.53 3.11 -9.82
N TYR A 137 16.11 4.34 -9.91
CA TYR A 137 17.01 4.84 -8.87
C TYR A 137 16.32 5.04 -7.52
N LEU A 138 15.04 5.44 -7.52
CA LEU A 138 14.26 5.54 -6.28
C LEU A 138 14.03 4.15 -5.65
N ALA A 139 13.70 3.16 -6.47
CA ALA A 139 13.50 1.79 -6.00
C ALA A 139 14.79 1.22 -5.37
N LEU A 140 15.94 1.42 -6.02
CA LEU A 140 17.25 0.99 -5.47
C LEU A 140 17.61 1.72 -4.17
N ALA A 141 17.40 3.04 -4.11
CA ALA A 141 17.69 3.81 -2.91
C ALA A 141 16.80 3.38 -1.73
N THR A 142 15.52 3.13 -1.99
CA THR A 142 14.60 2.64 -0.95
C THR A 142 14.84 1.18 -0.58
N LEU A 143 15.35 0.35 -1.48
CA LEU A 143 15.85 -0.99 -1.16
C LEU A 143 17.08 -0.91 -0.26
N GLY A 144 18.02 0.01 -0.56
CA GLY A 144 19.15 0.28 0.33
C GLY A 144 18.73 0.64 1.75
N LEU A 145 17.66 1.44 1.90
CA LEU A 145 17.08 1.73 3.22
C LEU A 145 16.54 0.47 3.91
N ALA A 146 15.91 -0.45 3.18
CA ALA A 146 15.43 -1.71 3.77
C ALA A 146 16.61 -2.56 4.28
N VAL A 147 17.70 -2.67 3.50
CA VAL A 147 18.94 -3.39 3.91
C VAL A 147 19.56 -2.74 5.15
N ILE A 148 19.68 -1.42 5.17
CA ILE A 148 20.23 -0.67 6.32
C ILE A 148 19.35 -0.92 7.55
N THR A 149 18.04 -0.89 7.41
CA THR A 149 17.10 -1.11 8.51
C THR A 149 17.27 -2.50 9.12
N GLU A 150 17.33 -3.54 8.28
CA GLU A 150 17.54 -4.93 8.71
C GLU A 150 18.92 -5.10 9.40
N SER A 151 19.97 -4.50 8.83
CA SER A 151 21.31 -4.53 9.41
C SER A 151 21.39 -3.79 10.74
N LEU A 152 20.73 -2.64 10.86
CA LEU A 152 20.65 -1.90 12.13
C LEU A 152 19.85 -2.67 13.19
N ALA A 153 18.73 -3.27 12.80
CA ALA A 153 17.93 -4.08 13.72
C ALA A 153 18.70 -5.30 14.24
N SER A 154 19.55 -5.91 13.40
CA SER A 154 20.41 -7.04 13.80
C SER A 154 21.65 -6.60 14.58
N GLY A 155 22.18 -5.42 14.29
CA GLY A 155 23.44 -4.93 14.89
C GLY A 155 23.28 -4.23 16.24
N LEU A 156 22.10 -3.62 16.50
CA LEU A 156 21.83 -2.88 17.76
C LEU A 156 21.33 -3.80 18.88
N GLY A 157 22.10 -4.85 19.22
CA GLY A 157 21.70 -5.91 20.16
C GLY A 157 21.08 -5.41 21.47
N ASP A 158 21.65 -4.35 22.09
CA ASP A 158 21.19 -3.79 23.34
C ASP A 158 19.82 -3.08 23.25
N LEU A 159 19.46 -2.61 22.07
CA LEU A 159 18.20 -1.91 21.82
C LEU A 159 17.14 -2.82 21.23
N THR A 160 17.47 -3.55 20.18
CA THR A 160 16.54 -4.31 19.36
C THR A 160 16.45 -5.79 19.73
N GLY A 161 17.34 -6.27 20.62
CA GLY A 161 17.54 -7.70 20.89
C GLY A 161 18.39 -8.40 19.82
N GLY A 162 18.96 -7.65 18.88
CA GLY A 162 19.82 -8.16 17.80
C GLY A 162 19.11 -9.15 16.89
N PRO A 163 19.80 -10.21 16.42
CA PRO A 163 19.20 -11.22 15.55
C PRO A 163 18.00 -11.95 16.19
N SER A 164 17.98 -12.06 17.54
CA SER A 164 16.87 -12.69 18.26
C SER A 164 15.60 -11.83 18.32
N GLY A 165 15.70 -10.54 17.98
CA GLY A 165 14.58 -9.61 18.01
C GLY A 165 14.14 -9.15 19.40
N LEU A 166 13.18 -8.25 19.44
CA LEU A 166 12.60 -7.70 20.65
C LEU A 166 11.48 -8.63 21.15
N VAL A 167 11.68 -9.23 22.32
CA VAL A 167 10.75 -10.16 22.95
C VAL A 167 10.01 -9.53 24.12
N ALA A 168 8.96 -10.20 24.60
CA ALA A 168 8.16 -9.81 25.77
C ALA A 168 7.48 -8.43 25.65
N VAL A 169 7.18 -7.98 24.43
CA VAL A 169 6.42 -6.75 24.19
C VAL A 169 5.02 -6.90 24.80
N PRO A 170 4.51 -5.91 25.55
CA PRO A 170 3.16 -5.95 26.09
C PRO A 170 2.11 -6.08 24.98
N SER A 171 1.00 -6.77 25.29
CA SER A 171 -0.16 -6.78 24.38
C SER A 171 -0.76 -5.39 24.24
N LEU A 172 -1.50 -5.17 23.16
CA LEU A 172 -2.20 -3.92 22.92
C LEU A 172 -3.11 -3.56 24.11
N GLN A 173 -2.97 -2.33 24.60
CA GLN A 173 -3.76 -1.79 25.71
C GLN A 173 -4.53 -0.56 25.24
N LEU A 174 -5.85 -0.57 25.40
CA LEU A 174 -6.75 0.53 25.07
C LEU A 174 -7.46 0.98 26.36
N GLY A 175 -7.10 2.13 26.90
CA GLY A 175 -7.79 2.72 28.06
C GLY A 175 -7.85 1.81 29.29
N GLY A 176 -6.78 1.02 29.58
CA GLY A 176 -6.74 0.08 30.69
C GLY A 176 -7.22 -1.35 30.39
N TRP A 177 -7.76 -1.59 29.20
CA TRP A 177 -8.13 -2.92 28.74
C TRP A 177 -7.00 -3.55 27.95
N THR A 178 -6.49 -4.69 28.42
CA THR A 178 -5.49 -5.47 27.69
C THR A 178 -6.17 -6.40 26.68
N VAL A 179 -5.78 -6.25 25.42
CA VAL A 179 -6.36 -7.04 24.31
C VAL A 179 -5.56 -8.33 24.15
N PHE A 180 -5.98 -9.40 24.85
CA PHE A 180 -5.28 -10.70 24.78
C PHE A 180 -5.83 -11.65 23.71
N SER A 181 -7.11 -11.54 23.34
CA SER A 181 -7.71 -12.49 22.41
C SER A 181 -7.48 -12.09 20.95
N ASP A 182 -7.25 -13.08 20.08
CA ASP A 182 -7.09 -12.88 18.64
C ASP A 182 -8.30 -12.14 18.06
N ARG A 183 -9.51 -12.45 18.53
CA ARG A 183 -10.73 -11.77 18.08
C ARG A 183 -10.74 -10.28 18.42
N ALA A 184 -10.31 -9.91 19.62
CA ALA A 184 -10.27 -8.52 20.04
C ALA A 184 -9.20 -7.74 19.22
N ASN A 185 -8.01 -8.33 19.01
CA ASN A 185 -6.99 -7.76 18.13
C ASN A 185 -7.49 -7.59 16.70
N TYR A 186 -8.24 -8.59 16.19
CA TYR A 186 -8.85 -8.50 14.86
C TYR A 186 -9.82 -7.32 14.73
N TYR A 187 -10.70 -7.09 15.72
CA TYR A 187 -11.64 -5.96 15.67
C TYR A 187 -10.95 -4.60 15.76
N VAL A 188 -9.92 -4.48 16.62
CA VAL A 188 -9.12 -3.25 16.65
C VAL A 188 -8.48 -2.99 15.30
N LEU A 189 -7.85 -4.01 14.72
CA LEU A 189 -7.24 -3.91 13.40
C LEU A 189 -8.26 -3.60 12.30
N LEU A 190 -9.45 -4.22 12.36
CA LEU A 190 -10.53 -3.95 11.40
C LEU A 190 -10.96 -2.48 11.42
N VAL A 191 -11.07 -1.87 12.61
CA VAL A 191 -11.37 -0.43 12.75
C VAL A 191 -10.27 0.41 12.12
N VAL A 192 -9.00 0.09 12.39
CA VAL A 192 -7.84 0.82 11.83
C VAL A 192 -7.79 0.65 10.31
N CYS A 193 -8.03 -0.56 9.79
CA CYS A 193 -8.10 -0.84 8.36
C CYS A 193 -9.25 -0.07 7.69
N ALA A 194 -10.43 -0.05 8.31
CA ALA A 194 -11.59 0.69 7.81
C ALA A 194 -11.34 2.20 7.78
N ALA A 195 -10.75 2.76 8.85
CA ALA A 195 -10.35 4.16 8.92
C ALA A 195 -9.29 4.49 7.85
N GLY A 196 -8.28 3.63 7.68
CA GLY A 196 -7.26 3.76 6.63
C GLY A 196 -7.85 3.73 5.22
N ALA A 197 -8.70 2.75 4.95
CA ALA A 197 -9.39 2.63 3.66
C ALA A 197 -10.29 3.85 3.37
N TRP A 198 -11.00 4.35 4.38
CA TRP A 198 -11.81 5.55 4.26
C TRP A 198 -10.96 6.80 3.95
N PHE A 199 -9.83 6.96 4.65
CA PHE A 199 -8.88 8.03 4.40
C PHE A 199 -8.32 8.00 2.97
N VAL A 200 -7.87 6.83 2.50
CA VAL A 200 -7.35 6.64 1.13
C VAL A 200 -8.45 6.88 0.10
N ALA A 201 -9.68 6.41 0.34
CA ALA A 201 -10.82 6.67 -0.53
C ALA A 201 -11.12 8.19 -0.64
N GLY A 202 -10.99 8.93 0.47
CA GLY A 202 -11.10 10.38 0.51
C GLY A 202 -10.05 11.07 -0.36
N ILE A 203 -8.79 10.64 -0.24
CA ILE A 203 -7.70 11.15 -1.08
C ILE A 203 -7.97 10.86 -2.56
N GLN A 204 -8.32 9.61 -2.90
CA GLN A 204 -8.56 9.20 -4.30
C GLN A 204 -9.68 10.00 -4.98
N ARG A 205 -10.74 10.34 -4.25
CA ARG A 205 -11.89 11.13 -4.74
C ARG A 205 -11.65 12.62 -4.74
N GLY A 206 -10.70 13.09 -3.93
CA GLY A 206 -10.40 14.50 -3.72
C GLY A 206 -9.52 15.13 -4.80
N GLY A 207 -9.23 16.41 -4.63
CA GLY A 207 -8.28 17.18 -5.46
C GLY A 207 -6.87 16.62 -5.41
N THR A 208 -6.44 16.14 -4.23
CA THR A 208 -5.12 15.53 -4.01
C THR A 208 -4.92 14.29 -4.88
N GLY A 209 -5.93 13.41 -4.99
CA GLY A 209 -5.85 12.22 -5.83
C GLY A 209 -5.77 12.55 -7.32
N ARG A 210 -6.50 13.57 -7.77
CA ARG A 210 -6.40 14.07 -9.16
C ARG A 210 -5.01 14.64 -9.46
N ALA A 211 -4.46 15.45 -8.54
CA ALA A 211 -3.12 16.00 -8.68
C ALA A 211 -2.05 14.91 -8.70
N LEU A 212 -2.11 13.92 -7.78
CA LEU A 212 -1.20 12.78 -7.78
C LEU A 212 -1.29 11.97 -9.07
N SER A 213 -2.50 11.73 -9.60
CA SER A 213 -2.69 11.03 -10.86
C SER A 213 -2.13 11.78 -12.06
N ALA A 214 -2.21 13.12 -12.09
CA ALA A 214 -1.58 13.95 -13.10
C ALA A 214 -0.05 13.87 -13.01
N VAL A 215 0.50 13.94 -11.80
CA VAL A 215 1.96 13.79 -11.53
C VAL A 215 2.46 12.42 -11.95
N ALA A 216 1.67 11.36 -11.74
CA ALA A 216 2.02 10.00 -12.14
C ALA A 216 1.99 9.79 -13.66
N ALA A 217 1.09 10.50 -14.37
CA ALA A 217 0.98 10.41 -15.82
C ALA A 217 2.16 11.11 -16.52
N ASP A 218 2.42 12.36 -16.16
CA ASP A 218 3.54 13.15 -16.68
C ASP A 218 3.94 14.22 -15.65
N THR A 219 5.07 14.02 -14.98
CA THR A 219 5.55 14.95 -13.95
C THR A 219 5.91 16.33 -14.52
N PRO A 220 6.64 16.48 -15.66
CA PRO A 220 6.89 17.77 -16.31
C PRO A 220 5.63 18.50 -16.71
N ALA A 221 4.68 17.83 -17.38
CA ALA A 221 3.43 18.46 -17.80
C ALA A 221 2.59 18.92 -16.62
N ALA A 222 2.52 18.15 -15.54
CA ALA A 222 1.83 18.55 -14.30
C ALA A 222 2.46 19.79 -13.67
N ALA A 223 3.79 19.91 -13.70
CA ALA A 223 4.49 21.11 -13.20
C ALA A 223 4.17 22.36 -14.02
N MET A 224 4.06 22.23 -15.36
CA MET A 224 3.66 23.34 -16.23
C MET A 224 2.23 23.84 -15.96
N LEU A 225 1.35 22.96 -15.44
CA LEU A 225 0.00 23.31 -15.03
C LEU A 225 -0.05 23.91 -13.59
N GLY A 226 1.11 24.22 -12.99
CA GLY A 226 1.20 24.82 -11.67
C GLY A 226 1.05 23.85 -10.50
N ILE A 227 1.09 22.53 -10.75
CA ILE A 227 1.04 21.52 -9.68
C ILE A 227 2.43 21.38 -9.05
N ASP A 228 2.54 21.67 -7.74
CA ASP A 228 3.78 21.44 -6.98
C ASP A 228 4.02 19.92 -6.79
N THR A 229 4.67 19.34 -7.77
CA THR A 229 4.88 17.86 -7.86
C THR A 229 5.68 17.34 -6.67
N ALA A 230 6.65 18.11 -6.15
CA ALA A 230 7.46 17.71 -5.01
C ALA A 230 6.63 17.57 -3.74
N ARG A 231 5.79 18.58 -3.44
CA ARG A 231 4.91 18.57 -2.27
C ARG A 231 3.90 17.42 -2.32
N TYR A 232 3.29 17.16 -3.48
CA TYR A 232 2.32 16.06 -3.60
C TYR A 232 2.99 14.70 -3.43
N LYS A 233 4.16 14.47 -4.03
CA LYS A 233 4.93 13.24 -3.84
C LYS A 233 5.34 13.04 -2.38
N THR A 234 5.85 14.09 -1.72
CA THR A 234 6.23 14.02 -0.31
C THR A 234 5.04 13.71 0.59
N ARG A 235 3.88 14.33 0.36
CA ARG A 235 2.65 14.01 1.13
C ARG A 235 2.23 12.55 0.95
N ALA A 236 2.29 12.01 -0.25
CA ALA A 236 1.99 10.60 -0.50
C ALA A 236 2.99 9.68 0.21
N PHE A 237 4.28 10.04 0.21
CA PHE A 237 5.34 9.29 0.88
C PHE A 237 5.17 9.30 2.40
N VAL A 238 4.88 10.47 3.00
CA VAL A 238 4.61 10.61 4.44
C VAL A 238 3.38 9.80 4.85
N ALA A 239 2.28 9.90 4.09
CA ALA A 239 1.07 9.12 4.38
C ALA A 239 1.37 7.61 4.31
N SER A 240 2.10 7.17 3.30
CA SER A 240 2.55 5.77 3.14
C SER A 240 3.39 5.29 4.34
N ALA A 241 4.31 6.12 4.82
CA ALA A 241 5.15 5.85 5.98
C ALA A 241 4.35 5.70 7.28
N VAL A 242 3.35 6.56 7.47
CA VAL A 242 2.44 6.49 8.63
C VAL A 242 1.66 5.18 8.63
N PHE A 243 1.12 4.75 7.49
CA PHE A 243 0.44 3.46 7.37
C PHE A 243 1.35 2.29 7.73
N ALA A 244 2.58 2.27 7.20
CA ALA A 244 3.56 1.23 7.50
C ALA A 244 3.97 1.22 8.98
N SER A 245 4.14 2.40 9.60
CA SER A 245 4.49 2.53 11.01
C SER A 245 3.37 2.02 11.94
N VAL A 246 2.13 2.42 11.67
CA VAL A 246 0.97 1.93 12.43
C VAL A 246 0.83 0.41 12.28
N ALA A 247 0.98 -0.10 11.07
CA ALA A 247 0.94 -1.53 10.80
C ALA A 247 2.04 -2.29 11.58
N GLY A 248 3.28 -1.76 11.59
CA GLY A 248 4.40 -2.33 12.33
C GLY A 248 4.16 -2.35 13.84
N SER A 249 3.63 -1.27 14.41
CA SER A 249 3.27 -1.22 15.84
C SER A 249 2.21 -2.25 16.19
N LEU A 250 1.13 -2.35 15.41
CA LEU A 250 0.05 -3.32 15.63
C LEU A 250 0.54 -4.76 15.49
N TYR A 251 1.42 -5.02 14.51
CA TYR A 251 2.06 -6.32 14.34
C TYR A 251 2.83 -6.73 15.58
N THR A 252 3.69 -5.83 16.09
CA THR A 252 4.53 -6.09 17.26
C THR A 252 3.70 -6.32 18.52
N PHE A 253 2.64 -5.54 18.75
CA PHE A 253 1.76 -5.73 19.90
C PHE A 253 0.90 -6.99 19.81
N TYR A 254 0.54 -7.41 18.61
CA TYR A 254 -0.21 -8.65 18.38
C TYR A 254 0.66 -9.88 18.65
N LEU A 255 1.83 -9.96 18.01
CA LEU A 255 2.75 -11.10 18.21
C LEU A 255 3.55 -11.01 19.50
N ARG A 256 3.58 -9.85 20.16
CA ARG A 256 4.43 -9.55 21.35
C ARG A 256 5.92 -9.77 21.07
N PHE A 257 6.27 -9.70 19.82
CA PHE A 257 7.60 -10.00 19.31
C PHE A 257 7.82 -9.31 17.96
N ILE A 258 9.04 -8.88 17.70
CA ILE A 258 9.47 -8.43 16.37
C ILE A 258 10.93 -8.82 16.15
N SER A 259 11.22 -9.43 15.00
CA SER A 259 12.57 -9.81 14.57
C SER A 259 12.99 -9.01 13.35
N PRO A 260 14.31 -8.93 13.07
CA PRO A 260 14.82 -8.30 11.85
C PRO A 260 14.27 -8.91 10.57
N ASP A 261 13.98 -10.22 10.56
CA ASP A 261 13.47 -10.93 9.37
C ASP A 261 12.11 -10.38 8.89
N VAL A 262 11.28 -9.91 9.82
CA VAL A 262 9.94 -9.37 9.51
C VAL A 262 9.98 -8.00 8.84
N ILE A 263 11.11 -7.32 8.92
CA ILE A 263 11.34 -5.99 8.33
C ILE A 263 12.43 -6.01 7.25
N GLY A 264 12.91 -7.19 6.90
CA GLY A 264 13.99 -7.41 5.95
C GLY A 264 13.59 -7.19 4.49
N VAL A 265 14.56 -7.36 3.63
CA VAL A 265 14.46 -7.21 2.17
C VAL A 265 13.39 -8.13 1.58
N THR A 266 13.28 -9.36 2.08
CA THR A 266 12.27 -10.33 1.63
C THR A 266 10.85 -9.79 1.82
N VAL A 267 10.58 -9.16 2.96
CA VAL A 267 9.26 -8.56 3.23
C VAL A 267 9.04 -7.32 2.38
N ALA A 268 10.08 -6.51 2.13
CA ALA A 268 9.98 -5.37 1.23
C ALA A 268 9.52 -5.78 -0.18
N PHE A 269 10.07 -6.86 -0.74
CA PHE A 269 9.61 -7.42 -2.00
C PHE A 269 8.20 -7.99 -1.89
N SER A 270 7.88 -8.72 -0.82
CA SER A 270 6.55 -9.32 -0.61
C SER A 270 5.45 -8.25 -0.62
N VAL A 271 5.67 -7.09 0.00
CA VAL A 271 4.71 -5.97 0.02
C VAL A 271 4.46 -5.42 -1.40
N VAL A 272 5.51 -5.31 -2.22
CA VAL A 272 5.37 -4.88 -3.63
C VAL A 272 4.66 -5.95 -4.45
N ILE A 273 4.97 -7.21 -4.22
CA ILE A 273 4.30 -8.35 -4.87
C ILE A 273 2.81 -8.35 -4.51
N MET A 274 2.44 -8.14 -3.24
CA MET A 274 1.04 -8.03 -2.81
C MET A 274 0.30 -6.93 -3.55
N LEU A 275 0.94 -5.74 -3.72
CA LEU A 275 0.35 -4.65 -4.48
C LEU A 275 0.17 -5.00 -5.95
N ALA A 276 1.18 -5.61 -6.58
CA ALA A 276 1.14 -6.02 -7.98
C ALA A 276 0.09 -7.10 -8.24
N LEU A 277 0.01 -8.12 -7.35
CA LEU A 277 -0.99 -9.19 -7.39
C LEU A 277 -2.42 -8.65 -7.26
N GLY A 278 -2.65 -7.82 -6.25
CA GLY A 278 -3.98 -7.28 -5.96
C GLY A 278 -4.46 -6.28 -7.01
N GLY A 279 -3.53 -5.49 -7.55
CA GLY A 279 -3.79 -4.38 -8.48
C GLY A 279 -3.85 -3.03 -7.78
N SER A 280 -3.12 -2.06 -8.31
CA SER A 280 -3.02 -0.70 -7.79
C SER A 280 -4.27 0.15 -8.05
N ARG A 281 -4.36 1.29 -7.35
CA ARG A 281 -5.44 2.30 -7.46
C ARG A 281 -6.82 1.79 -7.08
N THR A 282 -6.90 0.75 -6.27
CA THR A 282 -8.16 0.18 -5.78
C THR A 282 -8.04 -0.16 -4.30
N LEU A 283 -9.13 -0.02 -3.53
CA LEU A 283 -9.12 -0.38 -2.11
C LEU A 283 -9.14 -1.90 -1.88
N VAL A 284 -9.69 -2.64 -2.84
CA VAL A 284 -9.83 -4.11 -2.77
C VAL A 284 -8.55 -4.82 -3.20
N GLY A 285 -7.78 -4.22 -4.12
CA GLY A 285 -6.53 -4.79 -4.60
C GLY A 285 -5.54 -5.11 -3.48
N PRO A 286 -5.14 -4.14 -2.65
CA PRO A 286 -4.25 -4.36 -1.50
C PRO A 286 -4.72 -5.49 -0.57
N LEU A 287 -6.03 -5.60 -0.32
CA LEU A 287 -6.61 -6.66 0.50
C LEU A 287 -6.46 -8.05 -0.15
N LEU A 288 -6.79 -8.15 -1.44
CA LEU A 288 -6.66 -9.41 -2.18
C LEU A 288 -5.18 -9.84 -2.28
N GLY A 289 -4.28 -8.91 -2.53
CA GLY A 289 -2.84 -9.19 -2.58
C GLY A 289 -2.30 -9.70 -1.24
N ALA A 290 -2.65 -9.04 -0.13
CA ALA A 290 -2.28 -9.46 1.21
C ALA A 290 -2.89 -10.83 1.57
N LEU A 291 -4.16 -11.05 1.24
CA LEU A 291 -4.86 -12.31 1.52
C LEU A 291 -4.25 -13.49 0.77
N VAL A 292 -3.90 -13.30 -0.50
CA VAL A 292 -3.29 -14.38 -1.31
C VAL A 292 -1.90 -14.70 -0.79
N LEU A 293 -1.03 -13.70 -0.60
CA LEU A 293 0.37 -13.96 -0.25
C LEU A 293 0.54 -14.43 1.20
N GLN A 294 -0.26 -13.93 2.14
CA GLN A 294 -0.22 -14.37 3.55
C GLN A 294 -1.07 -15.63 3.79
N GLY A 295 -2.09 -15.88 2.97
CA GLY A 295 -2.95 -17.06 3.11
C GLY A 295 -2.34 -18.32 2.51
N LEU A 296 -1.48 -18.20 1.50
CA LEU A 296 -0.88 -19.32 0.79
C LEU A 296 -0.05 -20.26 1.71
N PRO A 297 0.87 -19.73 2.56
CA PRO A 297 1.65 -20.56 3.47
C PRO A 297 0.80 -21.28 4.52
N GLN A 298 -0.25 -20.61 5.00
CA GLN A 298 -1.14 -21.17 6.02
C GLN A 298 -2.03 -22.30 5.49
N ALA A 299 -2.42 -22.23 4.21
CA ALA A 299 -3.21 -23.28 3.56
C ALA A 299 -2.42 -24.57 3.31
N GLY A 300 -1.09 -24.48 3.31
CA GLY A 300 -0.21 -25.60 3.09
C GLY A 300 0.97 -25.60 4.05
N GLN A 301 0.81 -26.05 5.29
CA GLN A 301 1.93 -26.22 6.24
C GLN A 301 3.08 -27.06 5.68
N THR A 302 2.80 -27.92 4.70
CA THR A 302 3.78 -28.70 3.93
C THR A 302 4.60 -27.83 2.95
N PHE A 303 4.14 -26.65 2.59
CA PHE A 303 4.76 -25.78 1.58
C PHE A 303 5.64 -24.64 2.13
N SER A 304 5.78 -24.51 3.45
CA SER A 304 6.55 -23.42 4.07
C SER A 304 8.00 -23.32 3.57
N ARG A 305 8.61 -24.45 3.21
CA ARG A 305 9.97 -24.51 2.63
C ARG A 305 10.06 -23.93 1.22
N TRP A 306 8.94 -23.90 0.50
CA TRP A 306 8.84 -23.49 -0.91
C TRP A 306 8.18 -22.11 -1.07
N GLU A 307 7.88 -21.44 0.04
CA GLU A 307 7.18 -20.15 0.06
C GLU A 307 7.78 -19.11 -0.93
N PRO A 308 9.11 -18.84 -0.95
CA PRO A 308 9.67 -17.88 -1.88
C PRO A 308 9.55 -18.33 -3.35
N LEU A 309 9.66 -19.63 -3.61
CA LEU A 309 9.53 -20.19 -4.95
C LEU A 309 8.09 -20.13 -5.44
N VAL A 310 7.14 -20.49 -4.58
CA VAL A 310 5.70 -20.40 -4.89
C VAL A 310 5.29 -18.95 -5.09
N ALA A 311 5.74 -18.01 -4.23
CA ALA A 311 5.50 -16.58 -4.39
C ALA A 311 6.06 -16.05 -5.72
N GLY A 312 7.27 -16.49 -6.11
CA GLY A 312 7.87 -16.13 -7.40
C GLY A 312 7.07 -16.68 -8.60
N ILE A 313 6.66 -17.94 -8.56
CA ILE A 313 5.83 -18.55 -9.62
C ILE A 313 4.47 -17.85 -9.70
N VAL A 314 3.80 -17.63 -8.58
CA VAL A 314 2.53 -16.91 -8.52
C VAL A 314 2.68 -15.51 -9.11
N LEU A 315 3.77 -14.79 -8.78
CA LEU A 315 4.07 -13.48 -9.35
C LEU A 315 4.20 -13.54 -10.87
N ILE A 316 5.00 -14.47 -11.40
CA ILE A 316 5.20 -14.64 -12.85
C ILE A 316 3.86 -14.93 -13.54
N VAL A 317 3.09 -15.87 -13.02
CA VAL A 317 1.78 -16.25 -13.56
C VAL A 317 0.83 -15.05 -13.55
N VAL A 318 0.74 -14.34 -12.42
CA VAL A 318 -0.19 -13.20 -12.31
C VAL A 318 0.26 -12.03 -13.18
N MET A 319 1.55 -11.69 -13.22
CA MET A 319 2.04 -10.61 -14.10
C MET A 319 1.88 -10.95 -15.59
N THR A 320 1.99 -12.23 -15.97
CA THR A 320 1.83 -12.67 -17.36
C THR A 320 0.36 -12.70 -17.79
N TYR A 321 -0.51 -13.27 -16.97
CA TYR A 321 -1.92 -13.47 -17.32
C TYR A 321 -2.86 -12.37 -16.82
N PHE A 322 -2.47 -11.63 -15.77
CA PHE A 322 -3.28 -10.59 -15.12
C PHE A 322 -2.53 -9.25 -15.01
N PRO A 323 -2.11 -8.62 -16.09
CA PRO A 323 -1.26 -7.40 -16.06
C PRO A 323 -1.93 -6.20 -15.37
N ARG A 324 -3.24 -6.28 -15.08
CA ARG A 324 -4.01 -5.26 -14.32
C ARG A 324 -4.27 -5.69 -12.87
N GLY A 325 -3.62 -6.76 -12.39
CA GLY A 325 -3.89 -7.38 -11.10
C GLY A 325 -5.20 -8.16 -11.05
N LEU A 326 -5.39 -8.93 -9.97
CA LEU A 326 -6.58 -9.78 -9.78
C LEU A 326 -7.89 -8.98 -9.84
N TRP A 327 -7.94 -7.84 -9.15
CA TRP A 327 -9.14 -6.99 -9.14
C TRP A 327 -9.42 -6.31 -10.47
N GLY A 328 -8.37 -5.83 -11.15
CA GLY A 328 -8.51 -5.18 -12.46
C GLY A 328 -9.11 -6.10 -13.53
N THR A 329 -8.66 -7.35 -13.55
CA THR A 329 -9.17 -8.38 -14.47
C THR A 329 -10.55 -8.87 -14.09
N ALA A 330 -10.86 -9.06 -12.81
CA ALA A 330 -12.21 -9.40 -12.35
C ALA A 330 -13.22 -8.33 -12.79
N LYS A 331 -12.87 -7.05 -12.65
CA LYS A 331 -13.72 -5.93 -13.09
C LYS A 331 -13.87 -5.86 -14.60
N ALA A 332 -12.82 -6.18 -15.36
CA ALA A 332 -12.87 -6.21 -16.83
C ALA A 332 -13.77 -7.35 -17.35
N LEU A 333 -13.70 -8.54 -16.72
CA LEU A 333 -14.55 -9.68 -17.02
C LEU A 333 -16.02 -9.41 -16.68
N ALA A 334 -16.29 -8.79 -15.53
CA ALA A 334 -17.64 -8.42 -15.12
C ALA A 334 -18.28 -7.40 -16.10
N ARG A 335 -17.49 -6.46 -16.63
CA ARG A 335 -17.97 -5.49 -17.64
C ARG A 335 -18.26 -6.14 -18.98
N ARG A 336 -17.50 -7.14 -19.41
CA ARG A 336 -17.75 -7.86 -20.66
C ARG A 336 -19.04 -8.69 -20.63
N ARG A 337 -19.48 -9.13 -19.46
CA ARG A 337 -20.75 -9.87 -19.27
C ARG A 337 -21.98 -8.97 -19.22
N SER A 338 -21.82 -7.67 -19.03
CA SER A 338 -22.94 -6.69 -18.95
C SER A 338 -23.20 -5.91 -20.25
N THR A 339 -22.47 -6.19 -21.31
CA THR A 339 -22.79 -5.72 -22.67
C THR A 339 -23.43 -6.88 -23.40
N PRO A 340 -24.76 -6.81 -23.69
CA PRO A 340 -25.45 -7.79 -24.55
C PRO A 340 -24.96 -7.69 -25.99
#